data_dbb35a40dbdcf2a6369639c7780ff756
#
_entry.id   dbb35a40dbdcf2a6369639c7780ff756
#
_cell.length_a   1.000
_cell.length_b   1.000
_cell.length_c   1.000
_cell.angle_alpha   90.00
_cell.angle_beta   90.00
_cell.angle_gamma   90.00
#
_symmetry.space_group_name_H-M   'P 1'
#
loop_
_entity.id
_entity.type
_entity.pdbx_description
1 polymer ?
#
loop_
_entity_poly.entity_id
_entity_poly.type
_entity_poly.pdbx_seq_one_letter_code
_entity_poly.pdbx_strand_id
1 'polypeptide(L)'
;HDYLKKTLTARVYDVARETELERAPNLSARLRNPVYLKREDNQPVFSFKVRGAYNKMAHIPAEALERGVITASAGNHAQGVALSAARMGVKAIIVVPVTTPQVKVDAVRAHGGATVEVVQFGESYSDAYGHAVKLQEERGLTFVHPFDDPYVIAGQGTVAMEILSQHQG
;
A
#
# COMPACT_ATOMS: atom_id res chain seq x y z
N HIS A 1 -21.31 0.05 2.02
CA HIS A 1 -20.24 0.89 2.59
C HIS A 1 -20.29 2.27 1.94
N ASP A 2 -20.25 3.33 2.76
CA ASP A 2 -20.11 4.70 2.25
C ASP A 2 -18.62 4.98 1.93
N TYR A 3 -18.20 4.59 0.74
CA TYR A 3 -16.81 4.78 0.29
C TYR A 3 -16.45 6.25 0.10
N LEU A 4 -17.41 7.10 -0.31
CA LEU A 4 -17.14 8.53 -0.46
C LEU A 4 -16.73 9.14 0.88
N LYS A 5 -17.53 8.91 1.93
CA LYS A 5 -17.21 9.40 3.28
C LYS A 5 -15.86 8.87 3.77
N LYS A 6 -15.59 7.57 3.58
CA LYS A 6 -14.32 6.96 3.96
C LYS A 6 -13.13 7.56 3.21
N THR A 7 -13.30 7.88 1.92
CA THR A 7 -12.24 8.51 1.10
C THR A 7 -11.99 9.95 1.57
N LEU A 8 -13.04 10.72 1.82
CA LEU A 8 -12.93 12.10 2.31
C LEU A 8 -12.28 12.21 3.69
N THR A 9 -12.37 11.16 4.50
CA THR A 9 -11.77 11.09 5.84
C THR A 9 -10.53 10.21 5.92
N ALA A 10 -10.01 9.76 4.77
CA ALA A 10 -8.86 8.88 4.71
C ALA A 10 -7.59 9.58 5.21
N ARG A 11 -6.81 8.86 5.97
CA ARG A 11 -5.50 9.30 6.47
C ARG A 11 -4.41 8.71 5.57
N VAL A 12 -3.84 9.54 4.71
CA VAL A 12 -2.79 9.09 3.77
C VAL A 12 -1.56 10.00 3.79
N TYR A 13 -1.74 11.28 4.09
CA TYR A 13 -0.69 12.30 3.92
C TYR A 13 0.38 12.29 5.01
N ASP A 14 0.27 11.43 6.00
CA ASP A 14 1.36 11.15 6.94
C ASP A 14 2.54 10.42 6.26
N VAL A 15 2.30 9.75 5.13
CA VAL A 15 3.29 8.98 4.36
C VAL A 15 3.26 9.24 2.86
N ALA A 16 2.08 9.52 2.30
CA ALA A 16 1.90 9.83 0.88
C ALA A 16 2.03 11.33 0.61
N ARG A 17 2.31 11.65 -0.64
CA ARG A 17 2.32 13.03 -1.15
C ARG A 17 1.14 13.22 -2.09
N GLU A 18 0.62 14.44 -2.14
CA GLU A 18 -0.20 14.85 -3.27
C GLU A 18 0.72 14.90 -4.50
N THR A 19 0.45 14.05 -5.48
CA THR A 19 1.26 13.98 -6.69
C THR A 19 0.67 14.85 -7.80
N GLU A 20 1.48 15.19 -8.76
CA GLU A 20 1.06 16.03 -9.89
C GLU A 20 0.16 15.25 -10.85
N LEU A 21 -0.78 15.97 -11.48
CA LEU A 21 -1.51 15.54 -12.65
C LEU A 21 -0.87 16.18 -13.89
N GLU A 22 0.08 15.46 -14.49
CA GLU A 22 0.93 15.95 -15.57
C GLU A 22 0.32 15.66 -16.94
N ARG A 23 0.26 16.67 -17.80
CA ARG A 23 -0.15 16.46 -19.19
C ARG A 23 0.96 15.72 -19.95
N ALA A 24 0.59 14.68 -20.71
CA ALA A 24 1.48 13.91 -21.55
C ALA A 24 1.36 14.39 -23.02
N PRO A 25 2.14 15.40 -23.48
CA PRO A 25 1.92 16.06 -24.77
C PRO A 25 2.13 15.12 -25.96
N ASN A 26 3.18 14.30 -25.94
CA ASN A 26 3.48 13.38 -27.03
C ASN A 26 2.42 12.28 -27.16
N LEU A 27 1.95 11.73 -26.02
CA LEU A 27 0.90 10.73 -26.00
C LEU A 27 -0.44 11.35 -26.42
N SER A 28 -0.74 12.56 -25.97
CA SER A 28 -1.93 13.31 -26.36
C SER A 28 -1.98 13.57 -27.87
N ALA A 29 -0.86 13.99 -28.47
CA ALA A 29 -0.77 14.20 -29.91
C ALA A 29 -0.96 12.89 -30.68
N ARG A 30 -0.34 11.80 -30.25
CA ARG A 30 -0.46 10.47 -30.89
C ARG A 30 -1.89 9.95 -30.84
N LEU A 31 -2.57 10.12 -29.70
CA LEU A 31 -3.94 9.63 -29.49
C LEU A 31 -5.01 10.63 -29.93
N ARG A 32 -4.64 11.85 -30.33
CA ARG A 32 -5.55 12.96 -30.66
C ARG A 32 -6.58 13.22 -29.56
N ASN A 33 -6.14 13.08 -28.31
CA ASN A 33 -6.98 13.29 -27.14
C ASN A 33 -6.10 13.77 -25.98
N PRO A 34 -6.53 14.72 -25.14
CA PRO A 34 -5.77 15.10 -23.95
C PRO A 34 -5.55 13.91 -23.03
N VAL A 35 -4.29 13.63 -22.72
CA VAL A 35 -3.89 12.55 -21.81
C VAL A 35 -3.13 13.17 -20.65
N TYR A 36 -3.53 12.81 -19.44
CA TYR A 36 -2.88 13.22 -18.20
C TYR A 36 -2.40 11.97 -17.43
N LEU A 37 -1.27 12.13 -16.76
CA LEU A 37 -0.66 11.12 -15.92
C LEU A 37 -0.71 11.58 -14.46
N LYS A 38 -1.39 10.83 -13.62
CA LYS A 38 -1.30 11.02 -12.17
C LYS A 38 -0.02 10.35 -11.68
N ARG A 39 0.96 11.14 -11.28
CA ARG A 39 2.35 10.73 -11.05
C ARG A 39 2.55 10.00 -9.72
N GLU A 40 1.81 8.91 -9.52
CA GLU A 40 1.96 8.06 -8.32
C GLU A 40 3.29 7.31 -8.27
N ASP A 41 4.04 7.28 -9.34
CA ASP A 41 5.45 6.87 -9.38
C ASP A 41 6.37 7.80 -8.56
N ASN A 42 5.94 9.04 -8.25
CA ASN A 42 6.64 9.97 -7.38
C ASN A 42 6.38 9.74 -5.87
N GLN A 43 5.55 8.77 -5.50
CA GLN A 43 5.39 8.38 -4.11
C GLN A 43 6.69 7.79 -3.53
N PRO A 44 6.91 7.84 -2.19
CA PRO A 44 8.11 7.27 -1.56
C PRO A 44 8.38 5.80 -1.87
N VAL A 45 7.31 5.02 -2.17
CA VAL A 45 7.39 3.62 -2.57
C VAL A 45 7.12 3.42 -4.07
N PHE A 46 7.21 4.50 -4.87
CA PHE A 46 6.98 4.51 -6.32
C PHE A 46 5.60 3.96 -6.75
N SER A 47 4.60 4.09 -5.89
CA SER A 47 3.26 3.55 -6.14
C SER A 47 2.21 4.14 -5.20
N PHE A 48 0.96 4.24 -5.68
CA PHE A 48 -0.21 4.62 -4.91
C PHE A 48 -0.55 3.66 -3.75
N LYS A 49 0.02 2.46 -3.74
CA LYS A 49 -0.29 1.43 -2.73
C LYS A 49 -0.01 1.88 -1.29
N VAL A 50 0.91 2.79 -1.08
CA VAL A 50 1.19 3.35 0.26
C VAL A 50 -0.04 4.02 0.88
N ARG A 51 -0.90 4.65 0.08
CA ARG A 51 -2.11 5.34 0.55
C ARG A 51 -3.07 4.38 1.25
N GLY A 52 -3.44 3.29 0.58
CA GLY A 52 -4.35 2.29 1.14
C GLY A 52 -3.74 1.51 2.31
N ALA A 53 -2.46 1.15 2.22
CA ALA A 53 -1.76 0.46 3.30
C ALA A 53 -1.76 1.30 4.58
N TYR A 54 -1.36 2.56 4.48
CA TYR A 54 -1.33 3.46 5.64
C TYR A 54 -2.74 3.75 6.17
N ASN A 55 -3.70 4.07 5.29
CA ASN A 55 -5.07 4.35 5.72
C ASN A 55 -5.68 3.17 6.48
N LYS A 56 -5.48 1.94 6.00
CA LYS A 56 -5.90 0.74 6.74
C LYS A 56 -5.27 0.68 8.11
N MET A 57 -3.95 0.79 8.19
CA MET A 57 -3.22 0.69 9.45
C MET A 57 -3.61 1.78 10.44
N ALA A 58 -3.86 3.01 9.97
CA ALA A 58 -4.30 4.14 10.80
C ALA A 58 -5.72 3.97 11.39
N HIS A 59 -6.50 3.00 10.90
CA HIS A 59 -7.84 2.68 11.40
C HIS A 59 -7.90 1.35 12.18
N ILE A 60 -6.76 0.69 12.39
CA ILE A 60 -6.68 -0.48 13.28
C ILE A 60 -6.66 0.03 14.73
N PRO A 61 -7.47 -0.55 15.64
CA PRO A 61 -7.42 -0.21 17.05
C PRO A 61 -6.00 -0.39 17.63
N ALA A 62 -5.61 0.50 18.55
CA ALA A 62 -4.27 0.50 19.14
C ALA A 62 -3.85 -0.86 19.72
N GLU A 63 -4.75 -1.50 20.46
CA GLU A 63 -4.54 -2.84 21.02
C GLU A 63 -4.23 -3.91 19.96
N ALA A 64 -4.85 -3.82 18.78
CA ALA A 64 -4.57 -4.72 17.66
C ALA A 64 -3.24 -4.37 16.97
N LEU A 65 -2.89 -3.08 16.88
CA LEU A 65 -1.60 -2.63 16.36
C LEU A 65 -0.41 -3.07 17.24
N GLU A 66 -0.58 -3.16 18.54
CA GLU A 66 0.45 -3.65 19.46
C GLU A 66 0.87 -5.09 19.14
N ARG A 67 -0.06 -5.92 18.68
CA ARG A 67 0.24 -7.28 18.22
C ARG A 67 0.97 -7.29 16.88
N GLY A 68 0.79 -6.25 16.08
CA GLY A 68 1.39 -6.09 14.76
C GLY A 68 0.44 -6.42 13.61
N VAL A 69 0.95 -6.22 12.40
CA VAL A 69 0.21 -6.44 11.16
C VAL A 69 0.91 -7.48 10.29
N ILE A 70 0.17 -8.06 9.34
CA ILE A 70 0.71 -9.01 8.38
C ILE A 70 0.12 -8.77 7.00
N THR A 71 0.89 -9.04 5.95
CA THR A 71 0.42 -9.08 4.58
C THR A 71 1.16 -10.12 3.76
N ALA A 72 0.55 -10.57 2.65
CA ALA A 72 1.22 -11.36 1.63
C ALA A 72 1.32 -10.53 0.35
N SER A 73 2.52 -10.14 -0.03
CA SER A 73 2.78 -9.38 -1.26
C SER A 73 4.27 -9.29 -1.54
N ALA A 74 4.67 -9.55 -2.78
CA ALA A 74 6.06 -9.36 -3.25
C ALA A 74 6.28 -8.05 -4.02
N GLY A 75 5.31 -7.11 -3.96
CA GLY A 75 5.32 -5.90 -4.80
C GLY A 75 5.08 -4.61 -4.02
N ASN A 76 4.45 -3.67 -4.69
CA ASN A 76 4.22 -2.31 -4.18
C ASN A 76 3.41 -2.25 -2.88
N HIS A 77 2.49 -3.20 -2.67
CA HIS A 77 1.73 -3.25 -1.42
C HIS A 77 2.62 -3.61 -0.22
N ALA A 78 3.54 -4.57 -0.41
CA ALA A 78 4.53 -4.93 0.62
C ALA A 78 5.37 -3.72 1.05
N GLN A 79 5.85 -2.93 0.08
CA GLN A 79 6.63 -1.71 0.36
C GLN A 79 5.77 -0.64 1.04
N GLY A 80 4.49 -0.51 0.64
CA GLY A 80 3.54 0.40 1.29
C GLY A 80 3.27 0.04 2.74
N VAL A 81 3.08 -1.25 3.05
CA VAL A 81 2.92 -1.74 4.43
C VAL A 81 4.21 -1.54 5.23
N ALA A 82 5.37 -1.84 4.64
CA ALA A 82 6.67 -1.69 5.28
C ALA A 82 6.93 -0.23 5.71
N LEU A 83 6.75 0.73 4.79
CA LEU A 83 6.91 2.15 5.09
C LEU A 83 5.91 2.62 6.14
N SER A 84 4.65 2.17 6.04
CA SER A 84 3.61 2.51 7.02
C SER A 84 3.94 1.98 8.42
N ALA A 85 4.43 0.75 8.50
CA ALA A 85 4.86 0.13 9.75
C ALA A 85 6.02 0.90 10.39
N ALA A 86 7.04 1.26 9.62
CA ALA A 86 8.16 2.07 10.09
C ALA A 86 7.70 3.45 10.60
N ARG A 87 6.80 4.11 9.85
CA ARG A 87 6.26 5.42 10.23
C ARG A 87 5.47 5.39 11.53
N MET A 88 4.74 4.31 11.78
CA MET A 88 3.88 4.15 12.96
C MET A 88 4.61 3.47 14.14
N GLY A 89 5.81 2.94 13.95
CA GLY A 89 6.51 2.13 14.96
C GLY A 89 5.84 0.79 15.24
N VAL A 90 5.11 0.23 14.27
CA VAL A 90 4.33 -1.01 14.39
C VAL A 90 5.10 -2.16 13.77
N LYS A 91 5.08 -3.33 14.41
CA LYS A 91 5.67 -4.55 13.82
C LYS A 91 4.85 -5.03 12.64
N ALA A 92 5.52 -5.38 11.54
CA ALA A 92 4.87 -5.94 10.37
C ALA A 92 5.60 -7.20 9.88
N ILE A 93 4.83 -8.24 9.56
CA ILE A 93 5.31 -9.43 8.87
C ILE A 93 4.87 -9.36 7.41
N ILE A 94 5.82 -9.52 6.50
CA ILE A 94 5.54 -9.51 5.06
C ILE A 94 5.95 -10.86 4.50
N VAL A 95 4.95 -11.64 4.08
CA VAL A 95 5.18 -12.97 3.50
C VAL A 95 5.27 -12.85 2.00
N VAL A 96 6.36 -13.40 1.45
CA VAL A 96 6.63 -13.40 0.01
C VAL A 96 6.98 -14.81 -0.46
N PRO A 97 6.71 -15.19 -1.73
CA PRO A 97 7.22 -16.43 -2.29
C PRO A 97 8.75 -16.48 -2.26
N VAL A 98 9.33 -17.68 -2.17
CA VAL A 98 10.80 -17.86 -2.23
C VAL A 98 11.38 -17.47 -3.59
N THR A 99 10.53 -17.45 -4.62
CA THR A 99 10.86 -17.01 -5.99
C THR A 99 10.93 -15.50 -6.15
N THR A 100 10.63 -14.74 -5.08
CA THR A 100 10.65 -13.27 -5.12
C THR A 100 12.08 -12.76 -5.36
N PRO A 101 12.32 -11.92 -6.39
CA PRO A 101 13.65 -11.34 -6.64
C PRO A 101 14.20 -10.61 -5.42
N GLN A 102 15.49 -10.81 -5.13
CA GLN A 102 16.14 -10.23 -3.95
C GLN A 102 15.98 -8.70 -3.87
N VAL A 103 16.05 -8.01 -5.00
CA VAL A 103 15.87 -6.53 -5.07
C VAL A 103 14.52 -6.07 -4.48
N LYS A 104 13.46 -6.87 -4.63
CA LYS A 104 12.14 -6.57 -4.04
C LYS A 104 12.12 -6.80 -2.54
N VAL A 105 12.76 -7.87 -2.08
CA VAL A 105 12.93 -8.17 -0.64
C VAL A 105 13.73 -7.06 0.03
N ASP A 106 14.82 -6.62 -0.59
CA ASP A 106 15.67 -5.56 -0.06
C ASP A 106 14.95 -4.21 -0.03
N ALA A 107 14.13 -3.90 -1.03
CA ALA A 107 13.30 -2.69 -1.02
C ALA A 107 12.30 -2.69 0.15
N VAL A 108 11.66 -3.82 0.44
CA VAL A 108 10.77 -3.96 1.60
C VAL A 108 11.53 -3.72 2.92
N ARG A 109 12.69 -4.34 3.06
CA ARG A 109 13.56 -4.17 4.24
C ARG A 109 14.06 -2.73 4.39
N ALA A 110 14.43 -2.09 3.28
CA ALA A 110 14.88 -0.69 3.29
C ALA A 110 13.79 0.28 3.76
N HIS A 111 12.53 0.06 3.37
CA HIS A 111 11.40 0.88 3.80
C HIS A 111 10.97 0.60 5.25
N GLY A 112 11.03 -0.66 5.67
CA GLY A 112 10.55 -1.09 6.99
C GLY A 112 11.57 -1.01 8.11
N GLY A 113 12.86 -1.08 7.79
CA GLY A 113 13.93 -1.10 8.79
C GLY A 113 13.72 -2.20 9.83
N ALA A 114 13.92 -1.86 11.08
CA ALA A 114 13.79 -2.80 12.22
C ALA A 114 12.35 -3.22 12.54
N THR A 115 11.34 -2.57 11.96
CA THR A 115 9.93 -2.89 12.24
C THR A 115 9.39 -4.05 11.39
N VAL A 116 10.12 -4.45 10.34
CA VAL A 116 9.64 -5.41 9.35
C VAL A 116 10.41 -6.73 9.39
N GLU A 117 9.67 -7.81 9.53
CA GLU A 117 10.12 -9.18 9.29
C GLU A 117 9.66 -9.64 7.90
N VAL A 118 10.58 -10.05 7.02
CA VAL A 118 10.24 -10.65 5.73
C VAL A 118 10.36 -12.16 5.84
N VAL A 119 9.25 -12.86 5.64
CA VAL A 119 9.16 -14.32 5.63
C VAL A 119 9.04 -14.81 4.20
N GLN A 120 9.98 -15.62 3.74
CA GLN A 120 9.91 -16.27 2.43
C GLN A 120 9.31 -17.67 2.57
N PHE A 121 8.17 -17.91 1.90
CA PHE A 121 7.45 -19.18 2.02
C PHE A 121 6.71 -19.54 0.71
N GLY A 122 6.83 -20.81 0.31
CA GLY A 122 6.19 -21.35 -0.89
C GLY A 122 6.72 -20.77 -2.20
N GLU A 123 6.26 -21.29 -3.30
CA GLU A 123 6.71 -20.89 -4.64
C GLU A 123 5.74 -19.90 -5.31
N SER A 124 4.49 -19.88 -4.86
CA SER A 124 3.41 -19.07 -5.41
C SER A 124 2.90 -18.02 -4.43
N TYR A 125 2.16 -17.03 -4.97
CA TYR A 125 1.42 -16.07 -4.14
C TYR A 125 0.41 -16.78 -3.22
N SER A 126 -0.26 -17.83 -3.72
CA SER A 126 -1.25 -18.58 -2.93
C SER A 126 -0.62 -19.28 -1.72
N ASP A 127 0.60 -19.81 -1.87
CA ASP A 127 1.34 -20.43 -0.77
C ASP A 127 1.71 -19.38 0.28
N ALA A 128 2.27 -18.25 -0.16
CA ALA A 128 2.63 -17.15 0.71
C ALA A 128 1.40 -16.58 1.44
N TYR A 129 0.27 -16.43 0.75
CA TYR A 129 -0.99 -15.97 1.33
C TYR A 129 -1.52 -16.95 2.39
N GLY A 130 -1.57 -18.25 2.07
CA GLY A 130 -2.01 -19.28 3.03
C GLY A 130 -1.14 -19.31 4.28
N HIS A 131 0.18 -19.16 4.13
CA HIS A 131 1.09 -19.06 5.26
C HIS A 131 0.88 -17.78 6.08
N ALA A 132 0.62 -16.66 5.43
CA ALA A 132 0.32 -15.40 6.11
C ALA A 132 -0.97 -15.49 6.94
N VAL A 133 -2.02 -16.14 6.42
CA VAL A 133 -3.27 -16.38 7.16
C VAL A 133 -3.01 -17.25 8.39
N LYS A 134 -2.21 -18.31 8.26
CA LYS A 134 -1.82 -19.15 9.40
C LYS A 134 -1.07 -18.36 10.47
N LEU A 135 -0.07 -17.57 10.09
CA LEU A 135 0.67 -16.71 11.02
C LEU A 135 -0.22 -15.65 11.66
N GLN A 136 -1.19 -15.10 10.92
CA GLN A 136 -2.19 -14.18 11.44
C GLN A 136 -2.95 -14.79 12.62
N GLU A 137 -3.46 -16.00 12.45
CA GLU A 137 -4.22 -16.72 13.50
C GLU A 137 -3.33 -17.08 14.69
N GLU A 138 -2.14 -17.64 14.45
CA GLU A 138 -1.21 -18.07 15.49
C GLU A 138 -0.70 -16.92 16.37
N ARG A 139 -0.47 -15.73 15.77
CA ARG A 139 0.14 -14.58 16.45
C ARG A 139 -0.86 -13.45 16.76
N GLY A 140 -2.13 -13.60 16.39
CA GLY A 140 -3.18 -12.59 16.60
C GLY A 140 -2.94 -11.30 15.83
N LEU A 141 -2.31 -11.38 14.65
CA LEU A 141 -1.96 -10.22 13.83
C LEU A 141 -3.17 -9.69 13.06
N THR A 142 -3.12 -8.42 12.65
CA THR A 142 -4.14 -7.86 11.75
C THR A 142 -3.67 -7.92 10.31
N PHE A 143 -4.48 -8.54 9.43
CA PHE A 143 -4.16 -8.64 8.01
C PHE A 143 -4.41 -7.31 7.30
N VAL A 144 -3.42 -6.83 6.55
CA VAL A 144 -3.53 -5.67 5.66
C VAL A 144 -3.67 -6.16 4.23
N HIS A 145 -4.93 -6.26 3.76
CA HIS A 145 -5.23 -6.83 2.45
C HIS A 145 -4.76 -5.90 1.31
N PRO A 146 -4.20 -6.43 0.20
CA PRO A 146 -3.62 -5.60 -0.86
C PRO A 146 -4.65 -4.81 -1.71
N PHE A 147 -5.94 -5.12 -1.63
CA PHE A 147 -6.99 -4.47 -2.42
C PHE A 147 -8.42 -4.63 -1.86
N ASP A 148 -8.79 -5.76 -1.27
CA ASP A 148 -10.17 -6.03 -0.83
C ASP A 148 -10.37 -5.73 0.67
N ASP A 149 -10.28 -4.46 1.01
CA ASP A 149 -10.55 -3.94 2.35
C ASP A 149 -11.11 -2.51 2.22
N PRO A 150 -12.21 -2.16 2.90
CA PRO A 150 -12.85 -0.85 2.79
C PRO A 150 -11.93 0.34 3.09
N TYR A 151 -11.00 0.20 4.02
CA TYR A 151 -10.04 1.26 4.35
C TYR A 151 -8.89 1.33 3.35
N VAL A 152 -8.46 0.19 2.81
CA VAL A 152 -7.49 0.16 1.71
C VAL A 152 -8.09 0.83 0.47
N ILE A 153 -9.31 0.45 0.07
CA ILE A 153 -10.03 1.05 -1.06
C ILE A 153 -10.18 2.57 -0.87
N ALA A 154 -10.60 3.01 0.32
CA ALA A 154 -10.76 4.43 0.63
C ALA A 154 -9.44 5.21 0.53
N GLY A 155 -8.35 4.64 1.02
CA GLY A 155 -7.01 5.24 0.87
C GLY A 155 -6.60 5.41 -0.59
N GLN A 156 -6.84 4.40 -1.43
CA GLN A 156 -6.60 4.50 -2.88
C GLN A 156 -7.51 5.53 -3.55
N GLY A 157 -8.75 5.68 -3.06
CA GLY A 157 -9.72 6.66 -3.54
C GLY A 157 -9.24 8.11 -3.45
N THR A 158 -8.29 8.44 -2.58
CA THR A 158 -7.70 9.78 -2.48
C THR A 158 -7.00 10.22 -3.78
N VAL A 159 -6.52 9.27 -4.59
CA VAL A 159 -5.98 9.57 -5.94
C VAL A 159 -7.03 10.25 -6.80
N ALA A 160 -8.27 9.73 -6.80
CA ALA A 160 -9.36 10.32 -7.57
C ALA A 160 -9.75 11.71 -7.03
N MET A 161 -9.74 11.89 -5.70
CA MET A 161 -10.03 13.20 -5.09
C MET A 161 -9.01 14.26 -5.52
N GLU A 162 -7.73 13.91 -5.54
CA GLU A 162 -6.67 14.79 -6.03
C GLU A 162 -6.85 15.14 -7.52
N ILE A 163 -7.17 14.14 -8.36
CA ILE A 163 -7.44 14.37 -9.79
C ILE A 163 -8.59 15.35 -9.98
N LEU A 164 -9.71 15.15 -9.27
CA LEU A 164 -10.86 16.05 -9.35
C LEU A 164 -10.55 17.47 -8.88
N SER A 165 -9.67 17.63 -7.91
CA SER A 165 -9.21 18.95 -7.45
C SER A 165 -8.24 19.63 -8.44
N GLN A 166 -7.36 18.86 -9.07
CA GLN A 166 -6.31 19.35 -9.96
C GLN A 166 -6.81 19.60 -11.40
N HIS A 167 -7.91 18.97 -11.80
CA HIS A 167 -8.50 19.11 -13.13
C HIS A 167 -10.02 19.25 -13.03
N GLN A 168 -10.48 20.47 -13.10
CA GLN A 168 -11.91 20.83 -12.96
C GLN A 168 -12.65 20.93 -14.30
N GLY A 169 -12.17 20.28 -15.36
CA GLY A 169 -12.79 20.27 -16.70
C GLY A 169 -12.15 21.20 -17.68
#